data_eb519a201b8bfe1c5fcc8164f195d8e7
#
_entry.id   eb519a201b8bfe1c5fcc8164f195d8e7
#
_cell.length_a   1.000
_cell.length_b   1.000
_cell.length_c   1.000
_cell.angle_alpha   90.00
_cell.angle_beta   90.00
_cell.angle_gamma   90.00
#
_symmetry.space_group_name_H-M   'P 1'
#
loop_
_entity.id
_entity.type
_entity.pdbx_description
1 polymer ?
#
loop_
_entity_poly.entity_id
_entity_poly.type
_entity_poly.pdbx_seq_one_letter_code
_entity_poly.pdbx_strand_id
1 'polypeptide(L)'
;MTQKNKHIFVFGIFAVDLSFYVDKKVKPGETIIAKSSNIGPGGKASNQAISARKLGASTTLITRLGNDNFNSYANDIWRREKLFASTKIDKNLPTGMAGIFIDDKTGENSVIVDPGASAHLSIDDFYSQKSKMKKGDIFLTQFEQSSDTTFSVLKEARELGMITIFNPAPFGIIRKKAYQFCEIITPNETEAEQITNIPLKGKRDVERAINKIRDLGVEK
;
A
#
# COMPACT_ATOMS: atom_id res chain seq x y z
N MET A 1 1.07 34.33 -3.66
CA MET A 1 1.92 33.29 -3.02
C MET A 1 1.74 32.02 -3.82
N THR A 2 2.74 31.62 -4.61
CA THR A 2 2.73 30.35 -5.34
C THR A 2 2.67 29.22 -4.32
N GLN A 3 1.59 28.48 -4.29
CA GLN A 3 1.43 27.29 -3.47
C GLN A 3 2.58 26.32 -3.86
N LYS A 4 3.58 26.22 -3.01
CA LYS A 4 4.73 25.33 -3.25
C LYS A 4 4.18 23.92 -3.37
N ASN A 5 4.28 23.30 -4.54
CA ASN A 5 3.77 21.95 -4.77
C ASN A 5 4.38 20.99 -3.73
N LYS A 6 3.51 20.43 -2.88
CA LYS A 6 3.91 19.43 -1.89
C LYS A 6 4.40 18.18 -2.61
N HIS A 7 5.46 17.56 -2.09
CA HIS A 7 5.93 16.28 -2.58
C HIS A 7 5.23 15.14 -1.83
N ILE A 8 4.93 14.05 -2.51
CA ILE A 8 4.30 12.85 -1.93
C ILE A 8 5.36 11.75 -1.84
N PHE A 9 5.65 11.29 -0.63
CA PHE A 9 6.45 10.10 -0.39
C PHE A 9 5.50 8.94 -0.06
N VAL A 10 5.53 7.91 -0.90
CA VAL A 10 4.73 6.70 -0.70
C VAL A 10 5.67 5.57 -0.27
N PHE A 11 5.39 4.99 0.88
CA PHE A 11 6.19 3.91 1.46
C PHE A 11 5.39 2.62 1.51
N GLY A 12 5.91 1.53 0.95
CA GLY A 12 5.25 0.24 1.00
C GLY A 12 5.67 -0.69 -0.13
N ILE A 13 4.91 -1.75 -0.36
CA ILE A 13 5.32 -2.81 -1.25
C ILE A 13 5.02 -2.52 -2.73
N PHE A 14 5.83 -3.15 -3.57
CA PHE A 14 5.53 -3.49 -4.95
C PHE A 14 5.39 -5.01 -5.08
N ALA A 15 4.45 -5.45 -5.88
CA ALA A 15 4.30 -6.84 -6.29
C ALA A 15 3.96 -6.90 -7.78
N VAL A 16 4.22 -8.04 -8.41
CA VAL A 16 3.72 -8.32 -9.75
C VAL A 16 2.42 -9.09 -9.62
N ASP A 17 1.34 -8.57 -10.18
CA ASP A 17 0.03 -9.23 -10.20
C ASP A 17 -0.06 -10.18 -11.41
N LEU A 18 -0.22 -11.47 -11.11
CA LEU A 18 -0.46 -12.55 -12.09
C LEU A 18 -1.94 -12.90 -12.02
N SER A 19 -2.74 -12.33 -12.92
CA SER A 19 -4.19 -12.52 -12.93
C SER A 19 -4.60 -13.62 -13.90
N PHE A 20 -5.51 -14.50 -13.47
CA PHE A 20 -6.06 -15.59 -14.26
C PHE A 20 -7.59 -15.51 -14.24
N TYR A 21 -8.20 -15.38 -15.39
CA TYR A 21 -9.65 -15.39 -15.54
C TYR A 21 -10.13 -16.83 -15.72
N VAL A 22 -10.99 -17.30 -14.82
CA VAL A 22 -11.41 -18.70 -14.71
C VAL A 22 -12.93 -18.81 -14.62
N ASP A 23 -13.49 -19.95 -15.05
CA ASP A 23 -14.93 -20.21 -14.98
C ASP A 23 -15.42 -20.70 -13.61
N LYS A 24 -14.52 -21.15 -12.76
CA LYS A 24 -14.79 -21.71 -11.43
C LYS A 24 -13.59 -21.64 -10.52
N LYS A 25 -13.83 -21.72 -9.22
CA LYS A 25 -12.75 -21.87 -8.21
C LYS A 25 -12.03 -23.21 -8.36
N VAL A 26 -10.71 -23.17 -8.30
CA VAL A 26 -9.86 -24.40 -8.37
C VAL A 26 -10.02 -25.20 -7.07
N LYS A 27 -10.27 -26.49 -7.19
CA LYS A 27 -10.35 -27.42 -6.05
C LYS A 27 -8.98 -28.09 -5.80
N PRO A 28 -8.72 -28.59 -4.58
CA PRO A 28 -7.52 -29.36 -4.31
C PRO A 28 -7.37 -30.56 -5.29
N GLY A 29 -6.17 -30.69 -5.88
CA GLY A 29 -5.86 -31.71 -6.88
C GLY A 29 -6.41 -31.48 -8.27
N GLU A 30 -7.12 -30.38 -8.51
CA GLU A 30 -7.69 -30.06 -9.83
C GLU A 30 -6.74 -29.17 -10.64
N THR A 31 -6.65 -29.42 -11.93
CA THR A 31 -6.03 -28.52 -12.90
C THR A 31 -7.13 -27.95 -13.79
N ILE A 32 -7.20 -26.64 -13.91
CA ILE A 32 -8.12 -25.96 -14.82
C ILE A 32 -7.35 -25.10 -15.82
N ILE A 33 -7.95 -24.88 -16.98
CA ILE A 33 -7.40 -23.99 -18.01
C ILE A 33 -8.06 -22.64 -17.83
N ALA A 34 -7.24 -21.59 -17.64
CA ALA A 34 -7.73 -20.23 -17.59
C ALA A 34 -8.17 -19.76 -18.99
N LYS A 35 -9.20 -18.94 -19.09
CA LYS A 35 -9.62 -18.29 -20.34
C LYS A 35 -8.59 -17.30 -20.84
N SER A 36 -8.01 -16.55 -19.92
CA SER A 36 -6.96 -15.58 -20.21
C SER A 36 -6.14 -15.32 -18.96
N SER A 37 -4.98 -14.72 -19.13
CA SER A 37 -4.13 -14.26 -18.05
C SER A 37 -3.54 -12.89 -18.38
N ASN A 38 -3.17 -12.16 -17.34
CA ASN A 38 -2.52 -10.87 -17.46
C ASN A 38 -1.42 -10.71 -16.41
N ILE A 39 -0.36 -9.99 -16.78
CA ILE A 39 0.70 -9.58 -15.86
C ILE A 39 0.61 -8.07 -15.70
N GLY A 40 0.43 -7.62 -14.47
CA GLY A 40 0.28 -6.19 -14.14
C GLY A 40 1.13 -5.76 -12.95
N PRO A 41 1.32 -4.43 -12.77
CA PRO A 41 1.88 -3.91 -11.54
C PRO A 41 0.85 -4.03 -10.41
N GLY A 42 1.33 -4.47 -9.24
CA GLY A 42 0.58 -4.57 -8.01
C GLY A 42 1.31 -3.94 -6.84
N GLY A 43 0.82 -4.22 -5.64
CA GLY A 43 1.26 -3.57 -4.41
C GLY A 43 0.58 -2.21 -4.20
N LYS A 44 -0.05 -2.04 -3.02
CA LYS A 44 -0.86 -0.83 -2.74
C LYS A 44 -0.03 0.44 -2.85
N ALA A 45 1.22 0.42 -2.34
CA ALA A 45 2.09 1.58 -2.41
C ALA A 45 2.44 1.96 -3.85
N SER A 46 2.80 1.00 -4.69
CA SER A 46 3.11 1.27 -6.10
C SER A 46 1.89 1.82 -6.84
N ASN A 47 0.71 1.22 -6.62
CA ASN A 47 -0.53 1.68 -7.26
C ASN A 47 -0.91 3.10 -6.83
N GLN A 48 -0.75 3.44 -5.55
CA GLN A 48 -1.01 4.79 -5.03
C GLN A 48 0.00 5.81 -5.56
N ALA A 49 1.29 5.43 -5.64
CA ALA A 49 2.33 6.30 -6.18
C ALA A 49 2.13 6.58 -7.67
N ILE A 50 1.79 5.57 -8.47
CA ILE A 50 1.48 5.71 -9.89
C ILE A 50 0.24 6.60 -10.06
N SER A 51 -0.82 6.37 -9.28
CA SER A 51 -2.06 7.17 -9.34
C SER A 51 -1.79 8.65 -9.01
N ALA A 52 -1.05 8.92 -7.94
CA ALA A 52 -0.66 10.28 -7.56
C ALA A 52 0.16 10.95 -8.68
N ARG A 53 1.08 10.20 -9.29
CA ARG A 53 1.90 10.71 -10.41
C ARG A 53 1.07 11.02 -11.64
N LYS A 54 0.11 10.16 -12.00
CA LYS A 54 -0.83 10.38 -13.12
C LYS A 54 -1.70 11.62 -12.91
N LEU A 55 -2.04 11.93 -11.65
CA LEU A 55 -2.76 13.15 -11.28
C LEU A 55 -1.87 14.40 -11.22
N GLY A 56 -0.58 14.30 -11.60
CA GLY A 56 0.34 15.42 -11.70
C GLY A 56 1.13 15.73 -10.44
N ALA A 57 0.99 14.94 -9.36
CA ALA A 57 1.76 15.16 -8.16
C ALA A 57 3.24 14.79 -8.33
N SER A 58 4.13 15.55 -7.67
CA SER A 58 5.52 15.14 -7.50
C SER A 58 5.58 14.02 -6.48
N THR A 59 6.03 12.82 -6.89
CA THR A 59 5.88 11.59 -6.09
C THR A 59 7.17 10.79 -6.09
N THR A 60 7.52 10.26 -4.92
CA THR A 60 8.59 9.26 -4.71
C THR A 60 8.00 8.01 -4.08
N LEU A 61 8.19 6.86 -4.70
CA LEU A 61 7.93 5.55 -4.11
C LEU A 61 9.17 5.07 -3.36
N ILE A 62 9.01 4.55 -2.15
CA ILE A 62 10.06 3.90 -1.36
C ILE A 62 9.66 2.45 -1.17
N THR A 63 10.46 1.53 -1.73
CA THR A 63 10.14 0.09 -1.72
C THR A 63 11.39 -0.78 -1.81
N ARG A 64 11.22 -2.10 -1.73
CA ARG A 64 12.27 -3.08 -2.01
C ARG A 64 11.89 -4.01 -3.15
N LEU A 65 12.87 -4.47 -3.90
CA LEU A 65 12.74 -5.43 -4.98
C LEU A 65 13.76 -6.55 -4.79
N GLY A 66 13.50 -7.71 -5.39
CA GLY A 66 14.48 -8.77 -5.53
C GLY A 66 15.46 -8.51 -6.67
N ASN A 67 16.46 -9.37 -6.79
CA ASN A 67 17.42 -9.37 -7.90
C ASN A 67 16.96 -10.36 -8.98
N ASP A 68 15.84 -10.06 -9.63
CA ASP A 68 15.16 -10.91 -10.62
C ASP A 68 14.57 -10.13 -11.80
N ASN A 69 13.92 -10.83 -12.74
CA ASN A 69 13.31 -10.22 -13.90
C ASN A 69 12.14 -9.28 -13.56
N PHE A 70 11.47 -9.48 -12.43
CA PHE A 70 10.38 -8.61 -11.99
C PHE A 70 10.87 -7.25 -11.50
N ASN A 71 12.12 -7.17 -11.04
CA ASN A 71 12.80 -5.89 -10.79
C ASN A 71 12.86 -5.04 -12.07
N SER A 72 13.32 -5.62 -13.19
CA SER A 72 13.37 -4.91 -14.47
C SER A 72 11.96 -4.48 -14.91
N TYR A 73 10.98 -5.36 -14.77
CA TYR A 73 9.58 -5.07 -15.07
C TYR A 73 9.03 -3.89 -14.25
N ALA A 74 9.29 -3.85 -12.94
CA ALA A 74 8.89 -2.75 -12.08
C ALA A 74 9.50 -1.41 -12.53
N ASN A 75 10.82 -1.40 -12.78
CA ASN A 75 11.53 -0.20 -13.22
C ASN A 75 11.03 0.31 -14.57
N ASP A 76 10.67 -0.58 -15.50
CA ASP A 76 10.13 -0.20 -16.80
C ASP A 76 8.75 0.45 -16.68
N ILE A 77 7.91 -0.04 -15.79
CA ILE A 77 6.61 0.57 -15.49
C ILE A 77 6.80 1.96 -14.91
N TRP A 78 7.60 2.08 -13.86
CA TRP A 78 7.81 3.38 -13.19
C TRP A 78 8.46 4.41 -14.11
N ARG A 79 9.35 3.99 -15.00
CA ARG A 79 9.93 4.86 -16.03
C ARG A 79 8.87 5.37 -17.01
N ARG A 80 7.96 4.49 -17.50
CA ARG A 80 6.85 4.89 -18.37
C ARG A 80 5.91 5.88 -17.70
N GLU A 81 5.63 5.68 -16.40
CA GLU A 81 4.77 6.55 -15.60
C GLU A 81 5.52 7.79 -15.06
N LYS A 82 6.81 7.97 -15.40
CA LYS A 82 7.68 9.07 -14.91
C LYS A 82 7.67 9.16 -13.36
N LEU A 83 7.55 8.01 -12.69
CA LEU A 83 7.60 7.88 -11.25
C LEU A 83 9.04 7.62 -10.81
N PHE A 84 9.54 8.42 -9.86
CA PHE A 84 10.80 8.12 -9.20
C PHE A 84 10.55 7.09 -8.09
N ALA A 85 11.28 5.98 -8.15
CA ALA A 85 11.27 4.96 -7.11
C ALA A 85 12.67 4.85 -6.45
N SER A 86 12.70 5.00 -5.14
CA SER A 86 13.86 4.69 -4.30
C SER A 86 13.77 3.23 -3.90
N THR A 87 14.55 2.38 -4.54
CA THR A 87 14.52 0.94 -4.33
C THR A 87 15.79 0.43 -3.67
N LYS A 88 15.62 -0.48 -2.71
CA LYS A 88 16.71 -1.32 -2.21
C LYS A 88 16.56 -2.71 -2.80
N ILE A 89 17.63 -3.24 -3.37
CA ILE A 89 17.63 -4.57 -3.98
C ILE A 89 18.06 -5.60 -2.95
N ASP A 90 17.21 -6.60 -2.72
CA ASP A 90 17.55 -7.79 -1.93
C ASP A 90 18.14 -8.85 -2.87
N LYS A 91 19.32 -9.40 -2.50
CA LYS A 91 20.00 -10.41 -3.31
C LYS A 91 19.51 -11.83 -3.05
N ASN A 92 18.80 -12.05 -1.95
CA ASN A 92 18.42 -13.36 -1.46
C ASN A 92 16.92 -13.66 -1.58
N LEU A 93 16.11 -12.62 -1.81
CA LEU A 93 14.66 -12.74 -1.91
C LEU A 93 14.17 -12.30 -3.29
N PRO A 94 13.08 -12.90 -3.80
CA PRO A 94 12.47 -12.48 -5.06
C PRO A 94 11.72 -11.14 -4.87
N THR A 95 11.44 -10.47 -5.98
CA THR A 95 10.45 -9.40 -6.02
C THR A 95 9.08 -9.96 -5.66
N GLY A 96 8.28 -9.21 -4.91
CA GLY A 96 6.94 -9.63 -4.50
C GLY A 96 6.04 -9.96 -5.69
N MET A 97 5.13 -10.94 -5.52
CA MET A 97 4.15 -11.31 -6.52
C MET A 97 2.81 -11.69 -5.90
N ALA A 98 1.73 -11.52 -6.67
CA ALA A 98 0.40 -11.97 -6.30
C ALA A 98 -0.19 -12.85 -7.39
N GLY A 99 -0.74 -14.01 -7.00
CA GLY A 99 -1.60 -14.84 -7.84
C GLY A 99 -3.06 -14.45 -7.63
N ILE A 100 -3.74 -14.04 -8.69
CA ILE A 100 -5.12 -13.54 -8.62
C ILE A 100 -6.00 -14.41 -9.51
N PHE A 101 -6.95 -15.11 -8.91
CA PHE A 101 -7.97 -15.88 -9.61
C PHE A 101 -9.26 -15.07 -9.66
N ILE A 102 -9.74 -14.76 -10.85
CA ILE A 102 -10.93 -13.94 -11.09
C ILE A 102 -11.99 -14.83 -11.74
N ASP A 103 -13.14 -14.94 -11.09
CA ASP A 103 -14.31 -15.57 -11.73
C ASP A 103 -14.80 -14.66 -12.85
N ASP A 104 -14.75 -15.17 -14.09
CA ASP A 104 -15.05 -14.40 -15.29
C ASP A 104 -16.53 -13.98 -15.38
N LYS A 105 -17.43 -14.65 -14.65
CA LYS A 105 -18.86 -14.37 -14.64
C LYS A 105 -19.27 -13.36 -13.58
N THR A 106 -18.69 -13.49 -12.39
CA THR A 106 -19.10 -12.68 -11.22
C THR A 106 -18.15 -11.53 -10.93
N GLY A 107 -16.90 -11.59 -11.41
CA GLY A 107 -15.83 -10.66 -11.06
C GLY A 107 -15.27 -10.89 -9.66
N GLU A 108 -15.78 -11.87 -8.91
CA GLU A 108 -15.19 -12.23 -7.60
C GLU A 108 -13.76 -12.69 -7.77
N ASN A 109 -12.88 -12.29 -6.85
CA ASN A 109 -11.49 -12.70 -6.89
C ASN A 109 -11.03 -13.41 -5.62
N SER A 110 -9.97 -14.19 -5.78
CA SER A 110 -9.20 -14.78 -4.68
C SER A 110 -7.74 -14.46 -4.92
N VAL A 111 -7.06 -13.93 -3.91
CA VAL A 111 -5.70 -13.41 -4.05
C VAL A 111 -4.77 -14.12 -3.07
N ILE A 112 -3.61 -14.55 -3.56
CA ILE A 112 -2.50 -15.07 -2.78
C ILE A 112 -1.33 -14.13 -3.02
N VAL A 113 -0.74 -13.59 -1.94
CA VAL A 113 0.37 -12.62 -2.03
C VAL A 113 1.61 -13.19 -1.35
N ASP A 114 2.72 -13.18 -2.08
CA ASP A 114 4.06 -13.26 -1.52
C ASP A 114 4.70 -11.87 -1.63
N PRO A 115 4.94 -11.16 -0.53
CA PRO A 115 5.52 -9.82 -0.58
C PRO A 115 7.01 -9.83 -0.94
N GLY A 116 7.69 -10.99 -0.95
CA GLY A 116 9.09 -11.15 -1.32
C GLY A 116 10.00 -10.18 -0.56
N ALA A 117 10.94 -9.57 -1.28
CA ALA A 117 11.88 -8.59 -0.71
C ALA A 117 11.19 -7.42 -0.01
N SER A 118 9.98 -7.05 -0.43
CA SER A 118 9.21 -5.95 0.18
C SER A 118 8.75 -6.26 1.61
N ALA A 119 8.67 -7.54 2.02
CA ALA A 119 8.40 -7.92 3.40
C ALA A 119 9.46 -7.40 4.38
N HIS A 120 10.67 -7.14 3.89
CA HIS A 120 11.81 -6.67 4.67
C HIS A 120 11.95 -5.14 4.70
N LEU A 121 10.96 -4.40 4.18
CA LEU A 121 10.91 -2.95 4.35
C LEU A 121 11.07 -2.56 5.81
N SER A 122 11.92 -1.58 6.07
CA SER A 122 12.29 -1.15 7.41
C SER A 122 12.40 0.38 7.49
N ILE A 123 12.58 0.88 8.69
CA ILE A 123 12.81 2.31 8.94
C ILE A 123 14.06 2.84 8.21
N ASP A 124 15.05 2.01 7.92
CA ASP A 124 16.25 2.41 7.18
C ASP A 124 15.94 2.79 5.74
N ASP A 125 14.92 2.15 5.12
CA ASP A 125 14.48 2.51 3.78
C ASP A 125 13.83 3.91 3.79
N PHE A 126 13.08 4.24 4.84
CA PHE A 126 12.55 5.60 5.05
C PHE A 126 13.71 6.60 5.21
N TYR A 127 14.70 6.29 6.05
CA TYR A 127 15.84 7.17 6.29
C TYR A 127 16.68 7.42 5.04
N SER A 128 16.71 6.50 4.08
CA SER A 128 17.38 6.71 2.80
C SER A 128 16.88 7.93 2.03
N GLN A 129 15.66 8.38 2.30
CA GLN A 129 15.04 9.53 1.64
C GLN A 129 14.79 10.71 2.61
N LYS A 130 15.08 10.56 3.91
CA LYS A 130 14.76 11.55 4.95
C LYS A 130 15.30 12.95 4.63
N SER A 131 16.50 13.05 4.05
CA SER A 131 17.11 14.35 3.69
C SER A 131 16.34 15.13 2.61
N LYS A 132 15.49 14.46 1.85
CA LYS A 132 14.65 15.08 0.80
C LYS A 132 13.26 15.46 1.33
N MET A 133 12.84 14.89 2.45
CA MET A 133 11.54 15.14 3.07
C MET A 133 11.53 16.50 3.77
N LYS A 134 10.43 17.24 3.64
CA LYS A 134 10.27 18.58 4.21
C LYS A 134 8.97 18.67 4.99
N LYS A 135 8.95 19.57 5.98
CA LYS A 135 7.71 19.95 6.65
C LYS A 135 6.63 20.35 5.64
N GLY A 136 5.45 19.77 5.79
CA GLY A 136 4.30 20.00 4.93
C GLY A 136 4.24 19.13 3.67
N ASP A 137 5.26 18.33 3.36
CA ASP A 137 5.15 17.26 2.38
C ASP A 137 4.17 16.19 2.86
N ILE A 138 3.77 15.29 1.97
CA ILE A 138 2.80 14.22 2.26
C ILE A 138 3.57 12.90 2.38
N PHE A 139 3.28 12.15 3.44
CA PHE A 139 3.73 10.77 3.63
C PHE A 139 2.53 9.83 3.61
N LEU A 140 2.53 8.88 2.68
CA LEU A 140 1.45 7.91 2.48
C LEU A 140 1.98 6.49 2.67
N THR A 141 1.32 5.71 3.51
CA THR A 141 1.66 4.30 3.74
C THR A 141 0.41 3.44 3.93
N GLN A 142 0.56 2.12 3.81
CA GLN A 142 -0.50 1.13 3.93
C GLN A 142 -0.09 0.08 4.97
N PHE A 143 -0.77 -1.07 5.01
CA PHE A 143 -0.50 -2.10 5.99
C PHE A 143 -0.05 -3.43 5.37
N GLU A 144 0.68 -3.36 4.25
CA GLU A 144 1.26 -4.55 3.58
C GLU A 144 2.66 -4.91 4.10
N GLN A 145 3.29 -4.05 4.88
CA GLN A 145 4.55 -4.30 5.61
C GLN A 145 4.28 -4.57 7.10
N SER A 146 5.34 -4.86 7.87
CA SER A 146 5.18 -5.15 9.31
C SER A 146 4.54 -4.01 10.10
N SER A 147 3.79 -4.36 11.15
CA SER A 147 3.18 -3.39 12.07
C SER A 147 4.21 -2.46 12.71
N ASP A 148 5.39 -2.98 13.07
CA ASP A 148 6.45 -2.19 13.69
C ASP A 148 7.08 -1.21 12.70
N THR A 149 7.27 -1.61 11.46
CA THR A 149 7.75 -0.71 10.40
C THR A 149 6.71 0.39 10.14
N THR A 150 5.43 0.03 9.96
CA THR A 150 4.35 0.99 9.73
C THR A 150 4.27 2.03 10.87
N PHE A 151 4.32 1.56 12.13
CA PHE A 151 4.35 2.44 13.30
C PHE A 151 5.54 3.42 13.26
N SER A 152 6.73 2.90 12.99
CA SER A 152 7.97 3.68 13.03
C SER A 152 8.01 4.75 11.94
N VAL A 153 7.61 4.41 10.71
CA VAL A 153 7.63 5.37 9.59
C VAL A 153 6.55 6.45 9.73
N LEU A 154 5.36 6.11 10.24
CA LEU A 154 4.30 7.09 10.53
C LEU A 154 4.75 8.09 11.60
N LYS A 155 5.37 7.58 12.68
CA LYS A 155 5.91 8.41 13.75
C LYS A 155 6.97 9.38 13.23
N GLU A 156 7.98 8.87 12.54
CA GLU A 156 9.07 9.69 11.98
C GLU A 156 8.56 10.76 10.99
N ALA A 157 7.64 10.37 10.10
CA ALA A 157 7.05 11.33 9.16
C ALA A 157 6.27 12.44 9.88
N ARG A 158 5.52 12.09 10.93
CA ARG A 158 4.78 13.08 11.74
C ARG A 158 5.73 14.01 12.49
N GLU A 159 6.82 13.48 13.06
CA GLU A 159 7.84 14.26 13.76
C GLU A 159 8.60 15.22 12.82
N LEU A 160 8.74 14.87 11.53
CA LEU A 160 9.24 15.77 10.48
C LEU A 160 8.23 16.86 10.08
N GLY A 161 7.01 16.84 10.63
CA GLY A 161 5.94 17.78 10.29
C GLY A 161 5.30 17.54 8.92
N MET A 162 5.37 16.32 8.41
CA MET A 162 4.68 15.91 7.19
C MET A 162 3.19 15.66 7.47
N ILE A 163 2.37 15.77 6.42
CA ILE A 163 0.98 15.33 6.43
C ILE A 163 0.99 13.82 6.25
N THR A 164 0.56 13.08 7.26
CA THR A 164 0.58 11.62 7.24
C THR A 164 -0.78 11.06 6.83
N ILE A 165 -0.77 10.20 5.80
CA ILE A 165 -1.96 9.49 5.31
C ILE A 165 -1.72 8.00 5.49
N PHE A 166 -2.66 7.32 6.14
CA PHE A 166 -2.60 5.88 6.38
C PHE A 166 -3.81 5.17 5.75
N ASN A 167 -3.54 4.24 4.85
CA ASN A 167 -4.53 3.31 4.34
C ASN A 167 -4.39 1.98 5.08
N PRO A 168 -5.31 1.59 5.98
CA PRO A 168 -5.17 0.42 6.85
C PRO A 168 -5.46 -0.91 6.13
N ALA A 169 -5.00 -1.05 4.91
CA ALA A 169 -5.23 -2.18 4.01
C ALA A 169 -3.94 -2.96 3.69
N PRO A 170 -3.96 -4.33 3.72
CA PRO A 170 -5.02 -5.14 4.30
C PRO A 170 -5.14 -4.92 5.80
N PHE A 171 -6.33 -5.14 6.38
CA PHE A 171 -6.48 -4.98 7.82
C PHE A 171 -5.55 -5.92 8.58
N GLY A 172 -4.91 -5.39 9.60
CA GLY A 172 -4.03 -6.12 10.49
C GLY A 172 -3.97 -5.44 11.87
N ILE A 173 -3.37 -6.12 12.82
CA ILE A 173 -3.22 -5.60 14.19
C ILE A 173 -2.07 -4.59 14.20
N ILE A 174 -2.41 -3.30 14.19
CA ILE A 174 -1.46 -2.22 14.44
C ILE A 174 -1.53 -1.77 15.89
N ARG A 175 -0.40 -1.33 16.44
CA ARG A 175 -0.38 -0.72 17.79
C ARG A 175 -1.34 0.48 17.82
N LYS A 176 -2.28 0.51 18.79
CA LYS A 176 -3.24 1.63 18.91
C LYS A 176 -2.56 3.01 18.89
N LYS A 177 -1.38 3.13 19.47
CA LYS A 177 -0.58 4.36 19.45
C LYS A 177 -0.16 4.83 18.04
N ALA A 178 -0.23 3.98 17.01
CA ALA A 178 0.10 4.38 15.64
C ALA A 178 -0.92 5.37 15.06
N TYR A 179 -2.19 5.26 15.46
CA TYR A 179 -3.26 6.13 14.97
C TYR A 179 -3.03 7.61 15.31
N GLN A 180 -2.41 7.94 16.45
CA GLN A 180 -2.07 9.32 16.82
C GLN A 180 -1.05 10.00 15.88
N PHE A 181 -0.33 9.21 15.06
CA PHE A 181 0.59 9.73 14.04
C PHE A 181 -0.05 9.85 12.67
N CYS A 182 -1.33 9.51 12.54
CA CYS A 182 -2.09 9.62 11.30
C CYS A 182 -2.89 10.93 11.30
N GLU A 183 -2.61 11.84 10.35
CA GLU A 183 -3.49 12.99 10.14
C GLU A 183 -4.74 12.57 9.41
N ILE A 184 -4.60 11.72 8.39
CA ILE A 184 -5.71 11.21 7.57
C ILE A 184 -5.65 9.69 7.55
N ILE A 185 -6.82 9.04 7.70
CA ILE A 185 -6.97 7.59 7.51
C ILE A 185 -8.04 7.31 6.46
N THR A 186 -7.82 6.27 5.63
CA THR A 186 -8.72 5.92 4.51
C THR A 186 -9.14 4.45 4.55
N PRO A 187 -9.90 4.01 5.56
CA PRO A 187 -10.41 2.64 5.63
C PRO A 187 -11.60 2.46 4.68
N ASN A 188 -11.75 1.26 4.12
CA ASN A 188 -13.02 0.81 3.57
C ASN A 188 -13.97 0.37 4.70
N GLU A 189 -15.21 -0.06 4.36
CA GLU A 189 -16.21 -0.47 5.33
C GLU A 189 -15.70 -1.59 6.24
N THR A 190 -15.13 -2.65 5.65
CA THR A 190 -14.61 -3.81 6.39
C THR A 190 -13.48 -3.42 7.33
N GLU A 191 -12.54 -2.61 6.87
CA GLU A 191 -11.43 -2.11 7.68
C GLU A 191 -11.94 -1.23 8.83
N ALA A 192 -12.90 -0.34 8.55
CA ALA A 192 -13.51 0.51 9.58
C ALA A 192 -14.27 -0.31 10.63
N GLU A 193 -15.04 -1.34 10.23
CA GLU A 193 -15.67 -2.28 11.15
C GLU A 193 -14.65 -2.98 12.04
N GLN A 194 -13.56 -3.45 11.47
CA GLN A 194 -12.49 -4.16 12.18
C GLN A 194 -11.73 -3.26 13.15
N ILE A 195 -11.42 -2.01 12.75
CA ILE A 195 -10.77 -1.03 13.63
C ILE A 195 -11.67 -0.66 14.80
N THR A 196 -12.96 -0.52 14.56
CA THR A 196 -13.91 0.04 15.54
C THR A 196 -14.72 -0.98 16.29
N ASN A 197 -14.82 -2.22 15.80
CA ASN A 197 -15.81 -3.22 16.24
C ASN A 197 -17.26 -2.70 16.18
N ILE A 198 -17.58 -1.86 15.19
CA ILE A 198 -18.92 -1.35 14.94
C ILE A 198 -19.36 -1.84 13.55
N PRO A 199 -20.39 -2.71 13.45
CA PRO A 199 -20.97 -3.08 12.17
C PRO A 199 -21.58 -1.86 11.47
N LEU A 200 -21.20 -1.62 10.19
CA LEU A 200 -21.67 -0.47 9.43
C LEU A 200 -22.94 -0.80 8.64
N LYS A 201 -24.09 -0.69 9.30
CA LYS A 201 -25.41 -0.97 8.70
C LYS A 201 -26.13 0.27 8.17
N GLY A 202 -25.62 1.45 8.49
CA GLY A 202 -26.21 2.71 8.05
C GLY A 202 -25.45 3.93 8.53
N LYS A 203 -25.93 5.11 8.14
CA LYS A 203 -25.27 6.40 8.37
C LYS A 203 -24.85 6.65 9.82
N ARG A 204 -25.72 6.30 10.77
CA ARG A 204 -25.43 6.49 12.20
C ARG A 204 -24.25 5.64 12.67
N ASP A 205 -24.10 4.42 12.13
CA ASP A 205 -22.98 3.56 12.49
C ASP A 205 -21.68 4.09 11.91
N VAL A 206 -21.71 4.64 10.69
CA VAL A 206 -20.57 5.32 10.07
C VAL A 206 -20.12 6.51 10.93
N GLU A 207 -21.05 7.36 11.39
CA GLU A 207 -20.73 8.49 12.27
C GLU A 207 -20.12 8.01 13.61
N ARG A 208 -20.62 6.93 14.20
CA ARG A 208 -20.03 6.31 15.40
C ARG A 208 -18.63 5.78 15.15
N ALA A 209 -18.40 5.12 14.01
CA ALA A 209 -17.10 4.60 13.64
C ALA A 209 -16.09 5.73 13.43
N ILE A 210 -16.48 6.81 12.75
CA ILE A 210 -15.64 8.01 12.57
C ILE A 210 -15.22 8.58 13.93
N ASN A 211 -16.16 8.76 14.85
CA ASN A 211 -15.85 9.29 16.18
C ASN A 211 -14.87 8.36 16.93
N LYS A 212 -15.10 7.05 16.87
CA LYS A 212 -14.23 6.07 17.51
C LYS A 212 -12.80 6.06 16.91
N ILE A 213 -12.66 6.26 15.61
CA ILE A 213 -11.36 6.40 14.95
C ILE A 213 -10.67 7.71 15.39
N ARG A 214 -11.42 8.79 15.52
CA ARG A 214 -10.90 10.06 16.07
C ARG A 214 -10.44 9.93 17.52
N ASP A 215 -11.14 9.17 18.34
CA ASP A 215 -10.75 8.87 19.73
C ASP A 215 -9.42 8.08 19.82
N LEU A 216 -9.02 7.40 18.73
CA LEU A 216 -7.70 6.78 18.63
C LEU A 216 -6.58 7.79 18.32
N GLY A 217 -6.92 9.04 18.01
CA GLY A 217 -5.98 10.13 17.76
C GLY A 217 -5.84 10.56 16.30
N VAL A 218 -6.68 10.04 15.39
CA VAL A 218 -6.69 10.46 13.97
C VAL A 218 -7.41 11.81 13.83
N GLU A 219 -6.84 12.74 13.05
CA GLU A 219 -7.44 14.07 12.90
C GLU A 219 -8.59 14.09 11.88
N LYS A 220 -8.48 13.32 10.75
CA LYS A 220 -9.43 13.32 9.62
C LYS A 220 -9.64 11.92 9.05
#